data_067a6d4e127b571ddba612d984b17ad4
#
_entry.id   067a6d4e127b571ddba612d984b17ad4
#
_cell.length_a   1.000
_cell.length_b   1.000
_cell.length_c   1.000
_cell.angle_alpha   90.00
_cell.angle_beta   90.00
_cell.angle_gamma   90.00
#
_symmetry.space_group_name_H-M   'P 1'
#
loop_
_entity.id
_entity.type
_entity.pdbx_description
1 polymer ?
#
loop_
_entity_poly.entity_id
_entity_poly.type
_entity_poly.pdbx_seq_one_letter_code
_entity_poly.pdbx_strand_id
1 'polypeptide(L)'
;QQPLSIPSLDAGTFSTGSNNFDLNLQRGNHSFLPGLSTETLGINGNYLGPTLRFKRNQKVALKVSNKIGEPSSLHWHGFHLPPTEDGGPHQEIAANQVWNPSFDVVQFAGTYWYHSHVMHNAGSQVYKGLAGMIIVDDEQDVSVPNNYGVDDIPVILQDRRFGGDGSLLYMNRFEDQVMGMLGDTMLVNGTVNPVITPGTKLLRLR
;
A
#
# COMPACT_ATOMS: atom_id res chain seq x y z
N GLN A 1 -22.23 -8.05 8.20
CA GLN A 1 -20.91 -7.49 8.51
C GLN A 1 -19.85 -8.34 7.85
N GLN A 2 -18.87 -7.71 7.21
CA GLN A 2 -17.75 -8.41 6.57
C GLN A 2 -16.57 -8.51 7.55
N PRO A 3 -15.79 -9.60 7.53
CA PRO A 3 -14.57 -9.68 8.32
C PRO A 3 -13.56 -8.64 7.81
N LEU A 4 -12.70 -8.14 8.70
CA LEU A 4 -11.60 -7.28 8.33
C LEU A 4 -10.65 -8.03 7.39
N SER A 5 -10.42 -7.47 6.21
CA SER A 5 -9.42 -8.00 5.29
C SER A 5 -8.02 -7.69 5.83
N ILE A 6 -7.15 -8.69 5.84
CA ILE A 6 -5.74 -8.52 6.22
C ILE A 6 -4.90 -8.55 4.94
N PRO A 7 -4.18 -7.48 4.59
CA PRO A 7 -3.25 -7.51 3.47
C PRO A 7 -2.24 -8.65 3.63
N SER A 8 -1.87 -9.30 2.54
CA SER A 8 -0.84 -10.34 2.59
C SER A 8 0.48 -9.77 3.10
N LEU A 9 1.22 -10.57 3.89
CA LEU A 9 2.56 -10.19 4.34
C LEU A 9 3.58 -10.68 3.31
N ASP A 10 4.44 -9.78 2.84
CA ASP A 10 5.61 -10.10 2.04
C ASP A 10 6.87 -9.77 2.85
N ALA A 11 7.58 -10.81 3.27
CA ALA A 11 8.83 -10.69 4.00
C ALA A 11 10.07 -10.76 3.08
N GLY A 12 9.85 -10.85 1.76
CA GLY A 12 10.89 -10.98 0.76
C GLY A 12 11.58 -12.33 0.73
N THR A 13 12.53 -12.46 -0.15
CA THR A 13 13.39 -13.66 -0.27
C THR A 13 14.85 -13.23 -0.19
N PHE A 14 15.56 -13.70 0.82
CA PHE A 14 16.98 -13.38 0.98
C PHE A 14 17.83 -14.15 -0.02
N SER A 15 18.57 -13.44 -0.87
CA SER A 15 19.56 -14.01 -1.78
C SER A 15 20.62 -12.98 -2.14
N THR A 16 21.82 -13.42 -2.43
CA THR A 16 22.95 -12.57 -2.89
C THR A 16 23.22 -11.33 -2.02
N GLY A 17 23.00 -11.45 -0.69
CA GLY A 17 23.31 -10.39 0.27
C GLY A 17 22.22 -9.32 0.41
N SER A 18 21.07 -9.48 -0.22
CA SER A 18 19.89 -8.60 -0.08
C SER A 18 18.62 -9.39 0.13
N ASN A 19 17.62 -8.75 0.71
CA ASN A 19 16.25 -9.25 0.73
C ASN A 19 15.49 -8.72 -0.49
N ASN A 20 14.93 -9.60 -1.30
CA ASN A 20 14.41 -9.29 -2.62
C ASN A 20 12.89 -9.34 -2.63
N PHE A 21 12.27 -8.36 -3.30
CA PHE A 21 10.83 -8.20 -3.46
C PHE A 21 10.47 -7.99 -4.94
N ASP A 22 9.39 -8.61 -5.39
CA ASP A 22 8.87 -8.42 -6.75
C ASP A 22 7.47 -7.81 -6.66
N LEU A 23 7.32 -6.56 -7.12
CA LEU A 23 6.11 -5.76 -7.03
C LEU A 23 5.57 -5.45 -8.42
N ASN A 24 4.35 -5.87 -8.69
CA ASN A 24 3.66 -5.62 -9.95
C ASN A 24 2.55 -4.60 -9.72
N LEU A 25 2.69 -3.39 -10.26
CA LEU A 25 1.61 -2.42 -10.32
C LEU A 25 0.65 -2.87 -11.42
N GLN A 26 -0.62 -3.09 -11.11
CA GLN A 26 -1.56 -3.71 -12.03
C GLN A 26 -2.97 -3.15 -11.92
N ARG A 27 -3.75 -3.32 -12.97
CA ARG A 27 -5.20 -3.09 -12.94
C ARG A 27 -5.88 -4.27 -12.27
N GLY A 28 -6.98 -3.99 -11.59
CA GLY A 28 -7.79 -4.99 -10.92
C GLY A 28 -9.25 -4.60 -10.83
N ASN A 29 -10.02 -5.46 -10.22
CA ASN A 29 -11.40 -5.21 -9.84
C ASN A 29 -11.59 -5.63 -8.39
N HIS A 30 -12.29 -4.80 -7.62
CA HIS A 30 -12.59 -5.06 -6.22
C HIS A 30 -14.07 -4.82 -5.94
N SER A 31 -14.67 -5.64 -5.11
CA SER A 31 -16.07 -5.50 -4.70
C SER A 31 -16.14 -4.80 -3.34
N PHE A 32 -16.29 -3.49 -3.35
CA PHE A 32 -16.50 -2.70 -2.13
C PHE A 32 -17.95 -2.73 -1.67
N LEU A 33 -18.88 -2.74 -2.63
CA LEU A 33 -20.32 -2.69 -2.40
C LEU A 33 -20.96 -4.00 -2.88
N PRO A 34 -21.98 -4.52 -2.19
CA PRO A 34 -22.62 -5.79 -2.57
C PRO A 34 -23.12 -5.78 -4.02
N GLY A 35 -22.72 -6.79 -4.78
CA GLY A 35 -23.17 -6.98 -6.16
C GLY A 35 -22.52 -6.07 -7.20
N LEU A 36 -21.61 -5.15 -6.79
CA LEU A 36 -20.93 -4.24 -7.70
C LEU A 36 -19.44 -4.57 -7.80
N SER A 37 -18.89 -4.38 -8.98
CA SER A 37 -17.46 -4.54 -9.28
C SER A 37 -16.87 -3.19 -9.64
N THR A 38 -15.84 -2.77 -8.92
CA THR A 38 -15.17 -1.49 -9.08
C THR A 38 -13.82 -1.69 -9.73
N GLU A 39 -13.53 -0.96 -10.82
CA GLU A 39 -12.18 -0.91 -11.38
C GLU A 39 -11.21 -0.26 -10.42
N THR A 40 -10.08 -0.91 -10.17
CA THR A 40 -9.09 -0.53 -9.19
C THR A 40 -7.67 -0.65 -9.74
N LEU A 41 -6.73 -0.19 -8.96
CA LEU A 41 -5.31 -0.49 -9.12
C LEU A 41 -4.84 -1.21 -7.86
N GLY A 42 -3.82 -2.05 -8.02
CA GLY A 42 -3.23 -2.75 -6.90
C GLY A 42 -1.77 -3.11 -7.14
N ILE A 43 -1.12 -3.61 -6.12
CA ILE A 43 0.25 -4.08 -6.16
C ILE A 43 0.26 -5.55 -5.76
N ASN A 44 0.61 -6.43 -6.68
CA ASN A 44 0.50 -7.90 -6.54
C ASN A 44 -0.91 -8.38 -6.20
N GLY A 45 -1.93 -7.58 -6.48
CA GLY A 45 -3.33 -7.87 -6.17
C GLY A 45 -4.27 -6.89 -6.88
N ASN A 46 -5.56 -7.00 -6.57
CA ASN A 46 -6.58 -6.18 -7.24
C ASN A 46 -6.76 -4.79 -6.61
N TYR A 47 -6.44 -4.64 -5.32
CA TYR A 47 -6.59 -3.39 -4.58
C TYR A 47 -5.61 -3.37 -3.42
N LEU A 48 -4.94 -2.23 -3.19
CA LEU A 48 -3.82 -2.09 -2.28
C LEU A 48 -2.66 -3.03 -2.66
N GLY A 49 -1.64 -3.03 -1.83
CA GLY A 49 -0.47 -3.89 -1.94
C GLY A 49 -0.27 -4.74 -0.69
N PRO A 50 0.64 -5.72 -0.74
CA PRO A 50 1.04 -6.47 0.44
C PRO A 50 1.65 -5.56 1.50
N THR A 51 1.61 -5.97 2.75
CA THR A 51 2.47 -5.37 3.78
C THR A 51 3.89 -5.88 3.59
N LEU A 52 4.81 -4.98 3.25
CA LEU A 52 6.22 -5.31 3.13
C LEU A 52 6.85 -5.33 4.53
N ARG A 53 7.64 -6.36 4.84
CA ARG A 53 8.32 -6.45 6.13
C ARG A 53 9.83 -6.41 5.94
N PHE A 54 10.44 -5.32 6.41
CA PHE A 54 11.88 -5.08 6.36
C PHE A 54 12.48 -5.22 7.75
N LYS A 55 13.79 -5.44 7.78
CA LYS A 55 14.58 -5.35 9.02
C LYS A 55 15.51 -4.16 8.94
N ARG A 56 15.67 -3.44 10.04
CA ARG A 56 16.68 -2.40 10.17
C ARG A 56 18.07 -2.95 9.86
N ASN A 57 18.90 -2.15 9.21
CA ASN A 57 20.25 -2.49 8.74
C ASN A 57 20.30 -3.62 7.68
N GLN A 58 19.15 -3.98 7.11
CA GLN A 58 19.08 -4.93 6.02
C GLN A 58 19.19 -4.18 4.67
N LYS A 59 19.93 -4.76 3.73
CA LYS A 59 19.84 -4.34 2.33
C LYS A 59 18.63 -4.96 1.68
N VAL A 60 17.82 -4.14 1.00
CA VAL A 60 16.70 -4.59 0.18
C VAL A 60 16.95 -4.28 -1.28
N ALA A 61 16.44 -5.14 -2.15
CA ALA A 61 16.41 -4.95 -3.59
C ALA A 61 14.99 -5.24 -4.07
N LEU A 62 14.41 -4.31 -4.81
CA LEU A 62 13.04 -4.45 -5.28
C LEU A 62 13.03 -4.43 -6.81
N LYS A 63 12.12 -5.19 -7.37
CA LYS A 63 11.77 -5.13 -8.78
C LYS A 63 10.34 -4.63 -8.90
N VAL A 64 10.17 -3.41 -9.39
CA VAL A 64 8.85 -2.77 -9.56
C VAL A 64 8.49 -2.79 -11.03
N SER A 65 7.52 -3.60 -11.39
CA SER A 65 7.03 -3.74 -12.77
C SER A 65 5.75 -2.97 -12.96
N ASN A 66 5.74 -1.97 -13.84
CA ASN A 66 4.54 -1.20 -14.15
C ASN A 66 3.72 -1.89 -15.25
N LYS A 67 2.57 -2.45 -14.89
CA LYS A 67 1.63 -3.14 -15.79
C LYS A 67 0.27 -2.44 -15.89
N ILE A 68 0.15 -1.18 -15.43
CA ILE A 68 -1.14 -0.48 -15.42
C ILE A 68 -1.49 0.18 -16.77
N GLY A 69 -0.54 0.24 -17.71
CA GLY A 69 -0.76 0.83 -19.03
C GLY A 69 -0.63 2.35 -19.10
N GLU A 70 -0.22 3.00 -18.01
CA GLU A 70 0.09 4.42 -17.91
C GLU A 70 1.34 4.62 -17.05
N PRO A 71 2.03 5.78 -17.09
CA PRO A 71 3.15 6.06 -16.22
C PRO A 71 2.78 5.98 -14.74
N SER A 72 3.69 5.47 -13.91
CA SER A 72 3.55 5.42 -12.45
C SER A 72 4.92 5.62 -11.78
N SER A 73 4.95 5.65 -10.47
CA SER A 73 6.14 5.51 -9.65
C SER A 73 5.77 4.78 -8.37
N LEU A 74 6.74 4.45 -7.54
CA LEU A 74 6.47 3.84 -6.25
C LEU A 74 7.42 4.43 -5.20
N HIS A 75 6.87 5.25 -4.32
CA HIS A 75 7.59 5.99 -3.29
C HIS A 75 7.51 5.30 -1.93
N TRP A 76 8.64 5.27 -1.23
CA TRP A 76 8.78 4.70 0.12
C TRP A 76 8.63 5.81 1.15
N HIS A 77 7.39 6.10 1.51
CA HIS A 77 7.04 7.26 2.32
C HIS A 77 7.66 7.24 3.73
N GLY A 78 8.41 8.28 4.04
CA GLY A 78 9.08 8.43 5.33
C GLY A 78 10.45 7.73 5.43
N PHE A 79 10.95 7.16 4.34
CA PHE A 79 12.26 6.54 4.32
C PHE A 79 13.38 7.55 4.02
N HIS A 80 14.51 7.36 4.67
CA HIS A 80 15.77 8.04 4.36
C HIS A 80 16.52 7.21 3.31
N LEU A 81 16.50 7.68 2.08
CA LEU A 81 17.04 6.97 0.92
C LEU A 81 17.89 7.91 0.05
N PRO A 82 18.81 7.35 -0.75
CA PRO A 82 19.36 8.11 -1.88
C PRO A 82 18.23 8.58 -2.81
N PRO A 83 18.25 9.81 -3.31
CA PRO A 83 17.17 10.34 -4.16
C PRO A 83 16.86 9.49 -5.39
N THR A 84 17.86 8.75 -5.91
CA THR A 84 17.69 7.83 -7.05
C THR A 84 16.86 6.58 -6.73
N GLU A 85 16.71 6.25 -5.46
CA GLU A 85 16.00 5.06 -4.98
C GLU A 85 14.65 5.40 -4.31
N ASP A 86 14.30 6.70 -4.26
CA ASP A 86 13.17 7.19 -3.46
C ASP A 86 11.80 6.98 -4.12
N GLY A 87 11.75 6.82 -5.44
CA GLY A 87 10.50 6.64 -6.18
C GLY A 87 9.62 7.88 -6.23
N GLY A 88 10.22 9.07 -6.10
CA GLY A 88 9.52 10.35 -6.19
C GLY A 88 9.02 10.67 -7.60
N PRO A 89 8.46 11.89 -7.82
CA PRO A 89 7.81 12.24 -9.08
C PRO A 89 8.74 12.25 -10.31
N HIS A 90 10.05 12.33 -10.09
CA HIS A 90 11.05 12.31 -11.16
C HIS A 90 11.57 10.92 -11.51
N GLN A 91 11.08 9.88 -10.80
CA GLN A 91 11.45 8.47 -11.04
C GLN A 91 10.26 7.73 -11.63
N GLU A 92 9.81 8.24 -12.77
CA GLU A 92 8.70 7.66 -13.51
C GLU A 92 9.07 6.29 -14.06
N ILE A 93 8.20 5.32 -13.84
CA ILE A 93 8.22 4.02 -14.46
C ILE A 93 7.22 4.05 -15.60
N ALA A 94 7.69 4.15 -16.83
CA ALA A 94 6.81 4.16 -17.99
C ALA A 94 5.97 2.86 -18.09
N ALA A 95 4.88 2.90 -18.83
CA ALA A 95 4.01 1.73 -19.04
C ALA A 95 4.84 0.53 -19.55
N ASN A 96 4.65 -0.64 -18.94
CA ASN A 96 5.35 -1.89 -19.24
C ASN A 96 6.88 -1.87 -19.00
N GLN A 97 7.37 -0.90 -18.24
CA GLN A 97 8.77 -0.84 -17.83
C GLN A 97 8.97 -1.35 -16.40
N VAL A 98 10.23 -1.57 -16.04
CA VAL A 98 10.67 -2.08 -14.74
C VAL A 98 11.66 -1.10 -14.12
N TRP A 99 11.51 -0.82 -12.84
CA TRP A 99 12.46 -0.10 -12.01
C TRP A 99 13.00 -1.04 -10.92
N ASN A 100 14.32 -0.98 -10.67
CA ASN A 100 14.99 -1.89 -9.74
C ASN A 100 15.73 -1.10 -8.65
N PRO A 101 15.02 -0.51 -7.66
CA PRO A 101 15.67 0.19 -6.55
C PRO A 101 16.34 -0.78 -5.58
N SER A 102 17.45 -0.32 -4.98
CA SER A 102 18.16 -1.09 -3.95
C SER A 102 18.77 -0.13 -2.93
N PHE A 103 18.46 -0.34 -1.65
CA PHE A 103 18.90 0.53 -0.56
C PHE A 103 19.05 -0.22 0.76
N ASP A 104 19.77 0.40 1.70
CA ASP A 104 19.87 -0.08 3.07
C ASP A 104 18.74 0.52 3.92
N VAL A 105 18.08 -0.31 4.71
CA VAL A 105 16.99 0.12 5.60
C VAL A 105 17.58 0.72 6.87
N VAL A 106 17.73 2.06 6.88
CA VAL A 106 18.29 2.78 8.04
C VAL A 106 17.23 3.30 9.00
N GLN A 107 15.97 3.15 8.67
CA GLN A 107 14.83 3.58 9.49
C GLN A 107 14.78 2.86 10.83
N PHE A 108 14.28 3.57 11.84
CA PHE A 108 13.89 2.94 13.10
C PHE A 108 12.72 1.97 12.90
N ALA A 109 12.59 1.00 13.81
CA ALA A 109 11.43 0.13 13.85
C ALA A 109 10.14 0.94 13.92
N GLY A 110 9.17 0.58 13.08
CA GLY A 110 7.93 1.34 12.98
C GLY A 110 7.04 0.87 11.84
N THR A 111 5.96 1.64 11.65
CA THR A 111 5.00 1.45 10.57
C THR A 111 5.12 2.61 9.62
N TYR A 112 5.34 2.29 8.35
CA TYR A 112 5.48 3.19 7.21
C TYR A 112 4.54 2.75 6.11
N TRP A 113 4.59 3.42 4.95
CA TRP A 113 3.79 3.02 3.82
C TRP A 113 4.50 3.32 2.50
N TYR A 114 4.01 2.75 1.42
CA TYR A 114 4.49 3.00 0.07
C TYR A 114 3.31 3.26 -0.85
N HIS A 115 3.51 4.09 -1.87
CA HIS A 115 2.43 4.52 -2.74
C HIS A 115 2.94 5.12 -4.06
N SER A 116 2.05 5.24 -5.05
CA SER A 116 2.34 5.99 -6.26
C SER A 116 2.64 7.46 -5.95
N HIS A 117 3.66 8.01 -6.59
CA HIS A 117 4.04 9.42 -6.48
C HIS A 117 4.29 10.05 -7.86
N VAL A 118 3.75 9.47 -8.92
CA VAL A 118 3.94 9.97 -10.30
C VAL A 118 3.37 11.38 -10.43
N MET A 119 4.05 12.23 -11.19
CA MET A 119 3.62 13.61 -11.40
C MET A 119 2.23 13.67 -12.03
N HIS A 120 1.37 14.56 -11.54
CA HIS A 120 -0.01 14.81 -11.96
C HIS A 120 -1.03 13.68 -11.70
N ASN A 121 -0.62 12.42 -11.52
CA ASN A 121 -1.53 11.28 -11.36
C ASN A 121 -1.42 10.57 -10.01
N ALA A 122 -0.52 10.99 -9.11
CA ALA A 122 -0.31 10.35 -7.82
C ALA A 122 -1.63 10.19 -7.03
N GLY A 123 -2.39 11.27 -6.87
CA GLY A 123 -3.65 11.25 -6.12
C GLY A 123 -4.67 10.27 -6.71
N SER A 124 -4.86 10.26 -8.02
CA SER A 124 -5.77 9.33 -8.70
C SER A 124 -5.32 7.87 -8.54
N GLN A 125 -4.03 7.59 -8.69
CA GLN A 125 -3.50 6.23 -8.59
C GLN A 125 -3.57 5.71 -7.15
N VAL A 126 -3.25 6.54 -6.15
CA VAL A 126 -3.42 6.20 -4.72
C VAL A 126 -4.89 6.01 -4.37
N TYR A 127 -5.76 6.87 -4.87
CA TYR A 127 -7.20 6.76 -4.67
C TYR A 127 -7.76 5.44 -5.21
N LYS A 128 -7.23 4.97 -6.35
CA LYS A 128 -7.61 3.69 -6.96
C LYS A 128 -6.96 2.47 -6.31
N GLY A 129 -5.98 2.63 -5.41
CA GLY A 129 -5.42 1.53 -4.62
C GLY A 129 -3.91 1.28 -4.74
N LEU A 130 -3.13 2.12 -5.44
CA LEU A 130 -1.66 1.96 -5.47
C LEU A 130 -1.02 2.47 -4.18
N ALA A 131 -1.22 1.74 -3.11
CA ALA A 131 -0.62 1.97 -1.79
C ALA A 131 -0.52 0.66 -1.00
N GLY A 132 0.39 0.61 -0.04
CA GLY A 132 0.54 -0.51 0.89
C GLY A 132 1.35 -0.10 2.12
N MET A 133 1.35 -0.95 3.13
CA MET A 133 2.05 -0.73 4.40
C MET A 133 3.47 -1.30 4.35
N ILE A 134 4.39 -0.65 5.08
CA ILE A 134 5.72 -1.19 5.38
C ILE A 134 5.85 -1.32 6.90
N ILE A 135 6.33 -2.46 7.36
CA ILE A 135 6.75 -2.68 8.73
C ILE A 135 8.27 -2.78 8.73
N VAL A 136 8.93 -1.99 9.56
CA VAL A 136 10.36 -2.12 9.82
C VAL A 136 10.54 -2.70 11.23
N ASP A 137 11.20 -3.84 11.30
CA ASP A 137 11.60 -4.45 12.56
C ASP A 137 13.06 -4.08 12.89
N ASP A 138 13.41 -4.03 14.14
CA ASP A 138 14.78 -4.01 14.61
C ASP A 138 15.08 -5.23 15.51
N GLU A 139 16.29 -5.28 16.06
CA GLU A 139 16.72 -6.38 16.92
C GLU A 139 16.18 -6.26 18.36
N GLN A 140 15.54 -5.14 18.71
CA GLN A 140 14.98 -4.93 20.03
C GLN A 140 13.63 -5.64 20.10
N ASP A 141 13.62 -6.79 20.74
CA ASP A 141 12.40 -7.50 21.05
C ASP A 141 11.59 -6.70 22.07
N VAL A 142 10.57 -6.05 21.62
CA VAL A 142 9.58 -5.44 22.49
C VAL A 142 8.49 -6.48 22.76
N SER A 143 8.18 -6.69 24.02
CA SER A 143 7.14 -7.63 24.46
C SER A 143 5.73 -7.11 24.12
N VAL A 144 5.45 -6.96 22.82
CA VAL A 144 4.17 -6.56 22.26
C VAL A 144 3.68 -7.60 21.27
N PRO A 145 2.37 -7.69 21.00
CA PRO A 145 1.84 -8.55 19.96
C PRO A 145 2.58 -8.36 18.64
N ASN A 146 2.98 -9.46 17.97
CA ASN A 146 3.78 -9.43 16.74
C ASN A 146 3.41 -10.52 15.72
N ASN A 147 2.36 -11.26 15.99
CA ASN A 147 1.85 -12.26 15.07
C ASN A 147 0.92 -11.58 14.04
N TYR A 148 1.48 -11.27 12.86
CA TYR A 148 0.81 -10.52 11.82
C TYR A 148 -0.54 -11.15 11.42
N GLY A 149 -1.59 -10.33 11.40
CA GLY A 149 -2.94 -10.74 11.06
C GLY A 149 -3.70 -11.50 12.15
N VAL A 150 -3.06 -11.79 13.28
CA VAL A 150 -3.65 -12.49 14.44
C VAL A 150 -3.78 -11.57 15.64
N ASP A 151 -2.69 -11.01 16.11
CA ASP A 151 -2.62 -10.07 17.23
C ASP A 151 -1.87 -8.77 16.88
N ASP A 152 -1.17 -8.73 15.75
CA ASP A 152 -0.54 -7.55 15.14
C ASP A 152 -1.28 -7.22 13.83
N ILE A 153 -2.22 -6.30 13.90
CA ILE A 153 -3.24 -6.05 12.88
C ILE A 153 -2.90 -4.79 12.09
N PRO A 154 -2.66 -4.88 10.77
CA PRO A 154 -2.53 -3.71 9.91
C PRO A 154 -3.88 -3.03 9.73
N VAL A 155 -3.89 -1.69 9.81
CA VAL A 155 -5.11 -0.88 9.68
C VAL A 155 -4.84 0.27 8.70
N ILE A 156 -5.27 0.12 7.46
CA ILE A 156 -5.21 1.14 6.42
C ILE A 156 -6.57 1.80 6.31
N LEU A 157 -6.68 3.02 6.80
CA LEU A 157 -7.90 3.82 6.75
C LEU A 157 -7.95 4.62 5.46
N GLN A 158 -9.07 4.58 4.77
CA GLN A 158 -9.29 5.31 3.53
C GLN A 158 -10.74 5.76 3.46
N ASP A 159 -10.98 6.89 2.84
CA ASP A 159 -12.33 7.33 2.48
C ASP A 159 -12.50 7.30 0.95
N ARG A 160 -13.68 6.92 0.49
CA ARG A 160 -14.01 6.83 -0.93
C ARG A 160 -15.39 7.40 -1.18
N ARG A 161 -15.61 7.76 -2.44
CA ARG A 161 -16.92 8.12 -2.96
C ARG A 161 -17.23 7.21 -4.14
N PHE A 162 -18.42 6.63 -4.14
CA PHE A 162 -18.85 5.70 -5.17
C PHE A 162 -19.99 6.27 -6.01
N GLY A 163 -19.96 5.97 -7.31
CA GLY A 163 -21.10 6.14 -8.20
C GLY A 163 -22.17 5.07 -7.94
N GLY A 164 -23.36 5.28 -8.48
CA GLY A 164 -24.45 4.31 -8.37
C GLY A 164 -24.16 2.97 -9.05
N ASP A 165 -23.21 2.93 -9.96
CA ASP A 165 -22.68 1.75 -10.64
C ASP A 165 -21.50 1.09 -9.91
N GLY A 166 -21.09 1.63 -8.76
CA GLY A 166 -19.94 1.19 -7.98
C GLY A 166 -18.60 1.75 -8.44
N SER A 167 -18.56 2.65 -9.42
CA SER A 167 -17.33 3.31 -9.85
C SER A 167 -16.75 4.22 -8.78
N LEU A 168 -15.42 4.35 -8.71
CA LEU A 168 -14.74 5.32 -7.85
C LEU A 168 -14.87 6.72 -8.45
N LEU A 169 -15.41 7.66 -7.66
CA LEU A 169 -15.54 9.08 -8.04
C LEU A 169 -14.39 9.86 -7.41
N TYR A 170 -13.42 10.28 -8.24
CA TYR A 170 -12.26 11.07 -7.82
C TYR A 170 -12.31 12.46 -8.42
N MET A 171 -12.19 13.51 -7.57
CA MET A 171 -12.13 14.93 -7.99
C MET A 171 -13.26 15.33 -8.95
N ASN A 172 -14.45 14.76 -8.74
CA ASN A 172 -15.60 14.93 -9.64
C ASN A 172 -16.52 16.09 -9.27
N ARG A 173 -16.17 16.86 -8.23
CA ARG A 173 -16.89 18.07 -7.78
C ARG A 173 -15.94 19.26 -7.77
N PHE A 174 -16.50 20.47 -7.93
CA PHE A 174 -15.70 21.69 -7.85
C PHE A 174 -15.05 21.85 -6.46
N GLU A 175 -15.78 21.51 -5.41
CA GLU A 175 -15.31 21.59 -4.02
C GLU A 175 -14.07 20.70 -3.80
N ASP A 176 -13.97 19.56 -4.48
CA ASP A 176 -12.83 18.66 -4.38
C ASP A 176 -11.52 19.34 -4.84
N GLN A 177 -11.61 20.27 -5.80
CA GLN A 177 -10.46 21.03 -6.29
C GLN A 177 -10.02 22.15 -5.34
N VAL A 178 -10.95 22.70 -4.56
CA VAL A 178 -10.70 23.83 -3.66
C VAL A 178 -10.36 23.36 -2.25
N MET A 179 -11.12 22.38 -1.73
CA MET A 179 -11.05 21.92 -0.34
C MET A 179 -10.29 20.59 -0.17
N GLY A 180 -9.94 19.94 -1.26
CA GLY A 180 -9.42 18.58 -1.27
C GLY A 180 -10.54 17.53 -1.35
N MET A 181 -10.15 16.33 -1.78
CA MET A 181 -11.07 15.20 -1.93
C MET A 181 -11.46 14.64 -0.56
N LEU A 182 -12.75 14.63 -0.25
CA LEU A 182 -13.32 13.96 0.91
C LEU A 182 -14.35 12.93 0.44
N GLY A 183 -14.17 11.68 0.88
CA GLY A 183 -15.12 10.60 0.64
C GLY A 183 -16.24 10.57 1.69
N ASP A 184 -17.32 9.90 1.36
CA ASP A 184 -18.47 9.67 2.25
C ASP A 184 -18.54 8.23 2.77
N THR A 185 -17.69 7.37 2.27
CA THR A 185 -17.64 5.94 2.61
C THR A 185 -16.25 5.58 3.15
N MET A 186 -16.20 5.21 4.44
CA MET A 186 -14.95 4.78 5.09
C MET A 186 -14.64 3.34 4.77
N LEU A 187 -13.38 3.09 4.42
CA LEU A 187 -12.81 1.77 4.23
C LEU A 187 -11.75 1.48 5.27
N VAL A 188 -11.69 0.24 5.71
CA VAL A 188 -10.55 -0.28 6.47
C VAL A 188 -9.98 -1.47 5.69
N ASN A 189 -8.72 -1.39 5.27
CA ASN A 189 -8.07 -2.39 4.43
C ASN A 189 -8.90 -2.73 3.17
N GLY A 190 -9.52 -1.73 2.56
CA GLY A 190 -10.38 -1.92 1.38
C GLY A 190 -11.76 -2.52 1.64
N THR A 191 -12.18 -2.64 2.91
CA THR A 191 -13.48 -3.21 3.28
C THR A 191 -14.36 -2.13 3.93
N VAL A 192 -15.63 -2.05 3.53
CA VAL A 192 -16.63 -1.15 4.12
C VAL A 192 -17.15 -1.72 5.43
N ASN A 193 -17.08 -0.95 6.52
CA ASN A 193 -17.58 -1.32 7.84
C ASN A 193 -17.20 -2.75 8.28
N PRO A 194 -15.90 -3.13 8.22
CA PRO A 194 -15.50 -4.47 8.61
C PRO A 194 -15.59 -4.66 10.11
N VAL A 195 -15.62 -5.92 10.52
CA VAL A 195 -15.49 -6.33 11.92
C VAL A 195 -14.27 -7.20 12.11
N ILE A 196 -13.65 -7.08 13.27
CA ILE A 196 -12.63 -8.01 13.75
C ILE A 196 -13.11 -8.63 15.05
N THR A 197 -12.98 -9.95 15.18
CA THR A 197 -13.22 -10.67 16.42
C THR A 197 -11.88 -11.08 16.99
N PRO A 198 -11.38 -10.40 18.05
CA PRO A 198 -10.09 -10.74 18.62
C PRO A 198 -10.09 -12.14 19.21
N GLY A 199 -9.09 -12.95 18.84
CA GLY A 199 -8.81 -14.24 19.45
C GLY A 199 -7.91 -14.15 20.69
N THR A 200 -7.39 -12.95 21.00
CA THR A 200 -6.41 -12.69 22.05
C THR A 200 -6.86 -11.54 22.95
N LYS A 201 -6.30 -11.46 24.18
CA LYS A 201 -6.62 -10.38 25.13
C LYS A 201 -5.97 -9.04 24.80
N LEU A 202 -4.92 -9.07 23.98
CA LEU A 202 -4.16 -7.87 23.60
C LEU A 202 -3.97 -7.87 22.09
N LEU A 203 -4.29 -6.75 21.45
CA LEU A 203 -4.02 -6.50 20.04
C LEU A 203 -3.09 -5.32 19.88
N ARG A 204 -2.23 -5.39 18.90
CA ARG A 204 -1.50 -4.26 18.35
C ARG A 204 -2.17 -3.84 17.04
N LEU A 205 -2.57 -2.59 16.94
CA LEU A 205 -3.05 -1.99 15.68
C LEU A 205 -1.93 -1.13 15.09
N ARG A 206 -1.71 -1.29 13.81
CA ARG A 206 -0.67 -0.53 13.07
C ARG A 206 -1.27 0.40 12.05
#